data_e9007c69be05961ac4fd75c7b56dc0cb
#
_entry.id   e9007c69be05961ac4fd75c7b56dc0cb
#
_cell.length_a   1.000
_cell.length_b   1.000
_cell.length_c   1.000
_cell.angle_alpha   90.00
_cell.angle_beta   90.00
_cell.angle_gamma   90.00
#
_symmetry.space_group_name_H-M   'P 1'
#
loop_
_entity.id
_entity.type
_entity.pdbx_description
1 polymer ?
#
loop_
_entity_poly.entity_id
_entity_poly.type
_entity_poly.pdbx_seq_one_letter_code
_entity_poly.pdbx_strand_id
1 'polypeptide(L)'
;MGRQDVLIKIQYCGICHSDVHQARDEWGGSLFPMVPGHEIVGTVETVGASVKQFTVGQTVGVGCFVDSCRACPACKQGLGQYCDGHLAFTYNGKERDGVTPTYGGYSTKVVVDQRYIVRIPKRLRPEEAAPLLCAGITTYSPLRHWRVGKKHRLAVVGLGGLGHMAVKIGTALGAHVTALSHSDKKQADAKRLGAQAYYSTKKPETLTQLTKQFDFILDTVSAPMI
;
A
#
# COMPACT_ATOMS: atom_id res chain seq x y z
N MET A 1 6.21 -1.99 25.63
CA MET A 1 5.46 -0.87 25.04
C MET A 1 6.06 0.43 25.55
N GLY A 2 6.55 1.29 24.66
CA GLY A 2 7.17 2.56 24.98
C GLY A 2 6.13 3.67 25.22
N ARG A 3 6.60 4.86 25.63
CA ARG A 3 5.73 6.01 25.96
C ARG A 3 4.92 6.54 24.76
N GLN A 4 5.40 6.34 23.52
CA GLN A 4 4.77 6.80 22.26
C GLN A 4 3.99 5.70 21.56
N ASP A 5 3.99 4.49 22.11
CA ASP A 5 3.43 3.32 21.43
C ASP A 5 1.93 3.18 21.67
N VAL A 6 1.30 2.55 20.73
CA VAL A 6 -0.12 2.16 20.76
C VAL A 6 -0.19 0.65 20.57
N LEU A 7 -0.86 -0.04 21.46
CA LEU A 7 -1.22 -1.45 21.32
C LEU A 7 -2.54 -1.52 20.54
N ILE A 8 -2.51 -2.22 19.42
CA ILE A 8 -3.66 -2.39 18.53
C ILE A 8 -4.10 -3.85 18.57
N LYS A 9 -5.36 -4.09 18.88
CA LYS A 9 -6.02 -5.38 18.68
C LYS A 9 -6.44 -5.47 17.21
N ILE A 10 -5.82 -6.39 16.48
CA ILE A 10 -6.04 -6.56 15.04
C ILE A 10 -7.42 -7.16 14.80
N GLN A 11 -8.17 -6.60 13.87
CA GLN A 11 -9.47 -7.09 13.41
C GLN A 11 -9.39 -7.67 12.01
N TYR A 12 -8.66 -6.98 11.12
CA TYR A 12 -8.46 -7.37 9.73
C TYR A 12 -7.02 -7.11 9.32
N CYS A 13 -6.49 -7.98 8.48
CA CYS A 13 -5.25 -7.74 7.76
C CYS A 13 -5.44 -8.21 6.32
N GLY A 14 -5.27 -7.31 5.37
CA GLY A 14 -5.36 -7.63 3.95
C GLY A 14 -4.21 -8.54 3.51
N ILE A 15 -4.42 -9.29 2.43
CA ILE A 15 -3.42 -10.16 1.81
C ILE A 15 -2.85 -9.45 0.59
N CYS A 16 -1.55 -9.16 0.62
CA CYS A 16 -0.81 -8.59 -0.48
C CYS A 16 0.09 -9.65 -1.15
N HIS A 17 0.37 -9.47 -2.43
CA HIS A 17 1.31 -10.36 -3.13
C HIS A 17 2.74 -10.29 -2.53
N SER A 18 3.09 -9.17 -1.92
CA SER A 18 4.34 -9.02 -1.17
C SER A 18 4.49 -10.04 -0.03
N ASP A 19 3.39 -10.42 0.62
CA ASP A 19 3.41 -11.44 1.68
C ASP A 19 3.82 -12.81 1.13
N VAL A 20 3.37 -13.13 -0.10
CA VAL A 20 3.73 -14.36 -0.80
C VAL A 20 5.20 -14.34 -1.24
N HIS A 21 5.65 -13.22 -1.84
CA HIS A 21 7.04 -13.06 -2.27
C HIS A 21 8.01 -13.19 -1.08
N GLN A 22 7.71 -12.54 0.04
CA GLN A 22 8.55 -12.61 1.23
C GLN A 22 8.53 -14.01 1.87
N ALA A 23 7.37 -14.64 1.99
CA ALA A 23 7.26 -15.99 2.56
C ALA A 23 8.00 -17.06 1.74
N ARG A 24 8.16 -16.83 0.43
CA ARG A 24 8.91 -17.69 -0.49
C ARG A 24 10.35 -17.27 -0.72
N ASP A 25 10.78 -16.18 -0.08
CA ASP A 25 12.09 -15.56 -0.30
C ASP A 25 12.41 -15.25 -1.79
N GLU A 26 11.38 -14.91 -2.57
CA GLU A 26 11.51 -14.64 -4.01
C GLU A 26 12.30 -13.34 -4.29
N TRP A 27 12.36 -12.43 -3.33
CA TRP A 27 13.15 -11.19 -3.41
C TRP A 27 14.51 -11.29 -2.73
N GLY A 28 14.77 -12.41 -2.03
CA GLY A 28 15.95 -12.62 -1.20
C GLY A 28 15.91 -11.83 0.11
N GLY A 29 16.69 -12.30 1.08
CA GLY A 29 16.87 -11.63 2.37
C GLY A 29 15.69 -11.76 3.34
N SER A 30 14.82 -12.75 3.16
CA SER A 30 13.72 -13.02 4.10
C SER A 30 14.23 -13.50 5.45
N LEU A 31 13.70 -12.91 6.52
CA LEU A 31 14.05 -13.22 7.90
C LEU A 31 13.03 -14.21 8.49
N PHE A 32 13.50 -15.38 8.91
CA PHE A 32 12.67 -16.39 9.55
C PHE A 32 13.06 -16.61 11.02
N PRO A 33 12.06 -16.89 11.94
CA PRO A 33 10.63 -17.05 11.68
C PRO A 33 9.97 -15.73 11.31
N MET A 34 8.97 -15.76 10.39
CA MET A 34 8.27 -14.58 9.87
C MET A 34 6.77 -14.66 10.19
N VAL A 35 6.19 -13.51 10.52
CA VAL A 35 4.73 -13.30 10.53
C VAL A 35 4.44 -12.18 9.53
N PRO A 36 3.91 -12.48 8.33
CA PRO A 36 3.58 -11.46 7.33
C PRO A 36 2.36 -10.61 7.70
N GLY A 37 1.96 -9.74 6.75
CA GLY A 37 0.80 -8.87 6.85
C GLY A 37 1.16 -7.42 7.17
N HIS A 38 0.79 -6.51 6.27
CA HIS A 38 1.10 -5.08 6.36
C HIS A 38 -0.07 -4.19 5.93
N GLU A 39 -1.27 -4.74 5.92
CA GLU A 39 -2.52 -4.04 5.64
C GLU A 39 -3.44 -4.18 6.86
N ILE A 40 -3.00 -3.65 8.00
CA ILE A 40 -3.58 -3.93 9.31
C ILE A 40 -4.65 -2.90 9.65
N VAL A 41 -5.84 -3.35 10.00
CA VAL A 41 -6.87 -2.52 10.64
C VAL A 41 -7.28 -3.17 11.96
N GLY A 42 -7.36 -2.35 12.99
CA GLY A 42 -7.70 -2.81 14.32
C GLY A 42 -8.21 -1.71 15.23
N THR A 43 -8.43 -2.05 16.48
CA THR A 43 -8.89 -1.13 17.52
C THR A 43 -7.77 -0.87 18.52
N VAL A 44 -7.58 0.38 18.88
CA VAL A 44 -6.65 0.77 19.94
C VAL A 44 -7.09 0.14 21.27
N GLU A 45 -6.23 -0.70 21.84
CA GLU A 45 -6.48 -1.38 23.12
C GLU A 45 -5.81 -0.64 24.28
N THR A 46 -4.59 -0.13 24.09
CA THR A 46 -3.83 0.61 25.10
C THR A 46 -2.97 1.66 24.43
N VAL A 47 -2.71 2.76 25.11
CA VAL A 47 -1.83 3.84 24.64
C VAL A 47 -0.74 4.14 25.66
N GLY A 48 0.46 4.44 25.19
CA GLY A 48 1.57 4.89 26.02
C GLY A 48 1.34 6.29 26.61
N ALA A 49 2.00 6.61 27.71
CA ALA A 49 1.78 7.83 28.49
C ALA A 49 2.00 9.15 27.72
N SER A 50 2.70 9.13 26.59
CA SER A 50 2.94 10.30 25.74
C SER A 50 2.17 10.28 24.42
N VAL A 51 1.25 9.34 24.23
CA VAL A 51 0.37 9.29 23.06
C VAL A 51 -0.71 10.36 23.20
N LYS A 52 -0.81 11.23 22.20
CA LYS A 52 -1.79 12.33 22.18
C LYS A 52 -2.76 12.25 21.01
N GLN A 53 -2.43 11.44 19.99
CA GLN A 53 -3.20 11.41 18.74
C GLN A 53 -4.31 10.37 18.74
N PHE A 54 -4.23 9.36 19.60
CA PHE A 54 -5.15 8.23 19.61
C PHE A 54 -5.70 7.97 21.02
N THR A 55 -6.89 7.40 21.06
CA THR A 55 -7.57 6.99 22.30
C THR A 55 -8.03 5.54 22.19
N VAL A 56 -8.16 4.87 23.32
CA VAL A 56 -8.71 3.50 23.40
C VAL A 56 -10.07 3.42 22.72
N GLY A 57 -10.31 2.36 21.97
CA GLY A 57 -11.54 2.11 21.22
C GLY A 57 -11.56 2.71 19.80
N GLN A 58 -10.58 3.54 19.41
CA GLN A 58 -10.52 4.07 18.04
C GLN A 58 -10.13 3.00 17.03
N THR A 59 -10.76 3.02 15.84
CA THR A 59 -10.35 2.21 14.70
C THR A 59 -9.19 2.88 13.99
N VAL A 60 -8.11 2.13 13.82
CA VAL A 60 -6.84 2.60 13.25
C VAL A 60 -6.27 1.60 12.26
N GLY A 61 -5.34 2.08 11.44
CA GLY A 61 -4.63 1.26 10.47
C GLY A 61 -3.12 1.39 10.56
N VAL A 62 -2.41 0.34 10.15
CA VAL A 62 -0.96 0.29 10.02
C VAL A 62 -0.62 -0.26 8.64
N GLY A 63 0.22 0.47 7.91
CA GLY A 63 0.65 0.11 6.55
C GLY A 63 1.98 -0.65 6.54
N CYS A 64 2.81 -0.34 5.50
CA CYS A 64 4.00 -1.12 5.18
C CYS A 64 5.17 -0.91 6.14
N PHE A 65 5.20 0.14 6.98
CA PHE A 65 6.28 0.40 7.93
C PHE A 65 5.75 0.94 9.26
N VAL A 66 6.51 0.64 10.31
CA VAL A 66 6.16 0.91 11.70
C VAL A 66 7.11 1.89 12.39
N ASP A 67 8.26 2.20 11.78
CA ASP A 67 9.21 3.19 12.26
C ASP A 67 10.21 3.65 11.17
N SER A 68 11.00 4.70 11.48
CA SER A 68 12.13 5.18 10.71
C SER A 68 13.22 5.73 11.62
N CYS A 69 14.37 6.15 11.10
CA CYS A 69 15.46 6.70 11.93
C CYS A 69 15.08 8.01 12.64
N ARG A 70 14.07 8.74 12.16
CA ARG A 70 13.54 10.02 12.70
C ARG A 70 14.53 11.18 12.72
N ALA A 71 15.74 11.01 12.20
CA ALA A 71 16.85 11.97 12.31
C ALA A 71 17.37 12.50 10.97
N CYS A 72 17.26 11.71 9.88
CA CYS A 72 17.72 12.11 8.56
C CYS A 72 16.86 13.26 7.97
N PRO A 73 17.33 13.94 6.90
CA PRO A 73 16.61 15.04 6.27
C PRO A 73 15.18 14.68 5.86
N ALA A 74 14.97 13.50 5.26
CA ALA A 74 13.65 13.03 4.86
C ALA A 74 12.71 12.88 6.07
N CYS A 75 13.17 12.24 7.15
CA CYS A 75 12.37 12.08 8.37
C CYS A 75 12.00 13.41 9.01
N LYS A 76 12.93 14.39 9.04
CA LYS A 76 12.67 15.73 9.59
C LYS A 76 11.63 16.52 8.78
N GLN A 77 11.46 16.20 7.51
CA GLN A 77 10.45 16.77 6.62
C GLN A 77 9.12 16.00 6.66
N GLY A 78 8.98 14.98 7.50
CA GLY A 78 7.79 14.14 7.57
C GLY A 78 7.68 13.10 6.44
N LEU A 79 8.78 12.86 5.73
CA LEU A 79 8.90 11.93 4.61
C LEU A 79 9.60 10.63 5.06
N GLY A 80 9.15 10.06 6.17
CA GLY A 80 9.77 8.87 6.77
C GLY A 80 9.85 7.65 5.83
N GLN A 81 8.96 7.56 4.85
CA GLN A 81 9.00 6.53 3.79
C GLN A 81 10.25 6.61 2.90
N TYR A 82 10.93 7.75 2.88
CA TYR A 82 12.21 7.98 2.17
C TYR A 82 13.38 8.09 3.15
N CYS A 83 13.32 7.39 4.27
CA CYS A 83 14.35 7.41 5.28
C CYS A 83 15.69 6.87 4.73
N ASP A 84 16.75 7.69 4.80
CA ASP A 84 18.11 7.30 4.38
C ASP A 84 18.84 6.41 5.40
N GLY A 85 18.32 6.36 6.62
CA GLY A 85 18.87 5.54 7.70
C GLY A 85 18.14 4.20 7.81
N HIS A 86 17.56 3.94 8.98
CA HIS A 86 16.85 2.70 9.25
C HIS A 86 15.34 2.90 9.07
N LEU A 87 14.74 2.23 8.07
CA LEU A 87 13.30 2.11 7.88
C LEU A 87 12.84 0.75 8.41
N ALA A 88 11.99 0.75 9.45
CA ALA A 88 11.43 -0.47 10.01
C ALA A 88 10.15 -0.86 9.26
N PHE A 89 10.22 -1.92 8.48
CA PHE A 89 9.06 -2.51 7.83
C PHE A 89 8.14 -3.18 8.87
N THR A 90 6.86 -3.27 8.58
CA THR A 90 5.84 -3.85 9.47
C THR A 90 6.12 -5.34 9.76
N TYR A 91 6.76 -6.03 8.83
CA TYR A 91 7.30 -7.37 9.02
C TYR A 91 8.54 -7.55 8.12
N ASN A 92 9.25 -8.64 8.29
CA ASN A 92 10.49 -8.94 7.57
C ASN A 92 11.52 -7.81 7.68
N GLY A 93 11.57 -7.16 8.82
CA GLY A 93 12.49 -6.06 9.13
C GLY A 93 12.95 -6.15 10.58
N LYS A 94 13.59 -5.08 11.01
CA LYS A 94 14.03 -4.92 12.40
C LYS A 94 13.52 -3.60 12.95
N GLU A 95 13.30 -3.57 14.26
CA GLU A 95 13.01 -2.35 15.01
C GLU A 95 14.18 -1.35 14.88
N ARG A 96 13.99 -0.14 15.37
CA ARG A 96 15.05 0.89 15.37
C ARG A 96 16.35 0.50 16.09
N ASP A 97 16.31 -0.48 16.96
CA ASP A 97 17.50 -1.03 17.63
C ASP A 97 18.40 -1.84 16.69
N GLY A 98 17.92 -2.15 15.49
CA GLY A 98 18.63 -2.93 14.48
C GLY A 98 18.74 -4.42 14.80
N VAL A 99 18.12 -4.89 15.87
CA VAL A 99 18.22 -6.26 16.38
C VAL A 99 16.86 -6.96 16.45
N THR A 100 15.88 -6.33 17.09
CA THR A 100 14.54 -6.92 17.33
C THR A 100 13.79 -7.08 16.00
N PRO A 101 13.35 -8.31 15.63
CA PRO A 101 12.59 -8.51 14.40
C PRO A 101 11.19 -7.91 14.50
N THR A 102 10.68 -7.41 13.37
CA THR A 102 9.29 -6.96 13.24
C THR A 102 8.41 -8.08 12.75
N TYR A 103 7.19 -8.17 13.31
CA TYR A 103 6.17 -9.14 12.95
C TYR A 103 4.88 -8.45 12.54
N GLY A 104 4.27 -8.92 11.46
CA GLY A 104 3.13 -8.30 10.81
C GLY A 104 1.76 -8.68 11.35
N GLY A 105 0.78 -8.34 10.56
CA GLY A 105 -0.63 -8.35 10.93
C GLY A 105 -1.34 -9.70 10.90
N TYR A 106 -0.68 -10.79 10.48
CA TYR A 106 -1.27 -12.13 10.62
C TYR A 106 -1.08 -12.64 12.05
N SER A 107 -1.41 -11.78 12.99
CA SER A 107 -1.33 -11.96 14.42
C SER A 107 -2.56 -11.34 15.09
N THR A 108 -2.66 -11.44 16.41
CA THR A 108 -3.81 -10.90 17.16
C THR A 108 -3.64 -9.45 17.58
N LYS A 109 -2.38 -9.00 17.76
CA LYS A 109 -2.05 -7.67 18.26
C LYS A 109 -0.74 -7.20 17.66
N VAL A 110 -0.59 -5.87 17.56
CA VAL A 110 0.66 -5.21 17.17
C VAL A 110 0.89 -3.96 18.03
N VAL A 111 2.15 -3.68 18.35
CA VAL A 111 2.57 -2.45 19.03
C VAL A 111 3.26 -1.56 18.00
N VAL A 112 2.80 -0.32 17.85
CA VAL A 112 3.32 0.62 16.85
C VAL A 112 3.42 2.01 17.43
N ASP A 113 4.48 2.74 17.10
CA ASP A 113 4.59 4.16 17.45
C ASP A 113 3.47 4.98 16.79
N GLN A 114 2.84 5.89 17.54
CA GLN A 114 1.70 6.69 17.07
C GLN A 114 1.92 7.43 15.76
N ARG A 115 3.15 7.68 15.34
CA ARG A 115 3.50 8.37 14.07
C ARG A 115 3.28 7.53 12.82
N TYR A 116 3.20 6.21 12.98
CA TYR A 116 3.03 5.26 11.88
C TYR A 116 1.63 4.63 11.85
N ILE A 117 0.73 5.22 12.60
CA ILE A 117 -0.67 4.80 12.69
C ILE A 117 -1.55 5.82 11.98
N VAL A 118 -2.52 5.37 11.22
CA VAL A 118 -3.51 6.22 10.56
C VAL A 118 -4.91 6.00 11.14
N ARG A 119 -5.71 7.06 11.21
CA ARG A 119 -7.12 6.96 11.59
C ARG A 119 -7.93 6.39 10.45
N ILE A 120 -8.78 5.41 10.73
CA ILE A 120 -9.76 4.91 9.77
C ILE A 120 -11.05 5.72 9.93
N PRO A 121 -11.55 6.37 8.88
CA PRO A 121 -12.81 7.12 8.94
C PRO A 121 -13.98 6.20 9.31
N LYS A 122 -14.88 6.65 10.19
CA LYS A 122 -16.04 5.86 10.66
C LYS A 122 -16.98 5.36 9.54
N ARG A 123 -17.00 6.06 8.40
CA ARG A 123 -17.82 5.69 7.24
C ARG A 123 -17.23 4.55 6.39
N LEU A 124 -15.97 4.18 6.67
CA LEU A 124 -15.26 3.13 5.95
C LEU A 124 -15.25 1.87 6.83
N ARG A 125 -15.73 0.78 6.29
CA ARG A 125 -15.70 -0.51 6.99
C ARG A 125 -14.25 -0.97 7.15
N PRO A 126 -13.88 -1.53 8.31
CA PRO A 126 -12.50 -1.95 8.59
C PRO A 126 -11.92 -2.90 7.53
N GLU A 127 -12.70 -3.88 7.07
CA GLU A 127 -12.28 -4.83 6.04
C GLU A 127 -12.04 -4.19 4.67
N GLU A 128 -12.75 -3.09 4.36
CA GLU A 128 -12.55 -2.32 3.14
C GLU A 128 -11.35 -1.37 3.24
N ALA A 129 -11.01 -0.96 4.47
CA ALA A 129 -9.89 -0.07 4.72
C ALA A 129 -8.53 -0.78 4.62
N ALA A 130 -8.46 -2.06 4.96
CA ALA A 130 -7.20 -2.80 5.00
C ALA A 130 -6.40 -2.72 3.69
N PRO A 131 -6.95 -3.00 2.50
CA PRO A 131 -6.19 -2.90 1.24
C PRO A 131 -5.73 -1.48 0.90
N LEU A 132 -6.36 -0.45 1.48
CA LEU A 132 -5.95 0.94 1.23
C LEU A 132 -4.60 1.28 1.87
N LEU A 133 -4.17 0.51 2.86
CA LEU A 133 -2.93 0.73 3.61
C LEU A 133 -1.68 0.25 2.88
N CYS A 134 -1.84 -0.51 1.80
CA CYS A 134 -0.78 -0.87 0.86
C CYS A 134 -1.18 -0.48 -0.57
N ALA A 135 -2.04 -1.26 -1.22
CA ALA A 135 -2.41 -1.04 -2.61
C ALA A 135 -3.05 0.35 -2.85
N GLY A 136 -3.84 0.84 -1.90
CA GLY A 136 -4.46 2.17 -1.97
C GLY A 136 -3.43 3.29 -1.97
N ILE A 137 -2.59 3.38 -0.93
CA ILE A 137 -1.60 4.45 -0.81
C ILE A 137 -0.53 4.37 -1.89
N THR A 138 -0.09 3.16 -2.27
CA THR A 138 0.92 2.94 -3.30
C THR A 138 0.48 3.50 -4.66
N THR A 139 -0.80 3.36 -4.99
CA THR A 139 -1.34 3.89 -6.26
C THR A 139 -1.81 5.34 -6.14
N TYR A 140 -2.32 5.76 -4.98
CA TYR A 140 -2.77 7.13 -4.75
C TYR A 140 -1.61 8.14 -4.71
N SER A 141 -0.51 7.79 -4.04
CA SER A 141 0.62 8.72 -3.81
C SER A 141 1.21 9.28 -5.11
N PRO A 142 1.62 8.47 -6.11
CA PRO A 142 2.13 8.99 -7.37
C PRO A 142 1.10 9.78 -8.16
N LEU A 143 -0.17 9.34 -8.19
CA LEU A 143 -1.22 10.07 -8.89
C LEU A 143 -1.44 11.47 -8.29
N ARG A 144 -1.39 11.60 -6.97
CA ARG A 144 -1.49 12.90 -6.28
C ARG A 144 -0.24 13.74 -6.45
N HIS A 145 0.95 13.15 -6.34
CA HIS A 145 2.23 13.85 -6.50
C HIS A 145 2.30 14.54 -7.87
N TRP A 146 1.97 13.80 -8.92
CA TRP A 146 1.99 14.30 -10.29
C TRP A 146 0.69 15.00 -10.71
N ARG A 147 -0.23 15.24 -9.78
CA ARG A 147 -1.49 15.97 -10.00
C ARG A 147 -2.33 15.38 -11.14
N VAL A 148 -2.36 14.06 -11.24
CA VAL A 148 -3.19 13.36 -12.24
C VAL A 148 -4.67 13.70 -12.00
N GLY A 149 -5.41 14.03 -13.07
CA GLY A 149 -6.81 14.46 -13.00
C GLY A 149 -7.47 14.62 -14.38
N LYS A 150 -8.54 15.37 -14.46
CA LYS A 150 -9.50 15.47 -15.59
C LYS A 150 -8.91 15.66 -17.00
N LYS A 151 -7.73 16.23 -17.13
CA LYS A 151 -7.10 16.51 -18.44
C LYS A 151 -6.13 15.41 -18.87
N HIS A 152 -5.91 14.39 -18.04
CA HIS A 152 -4.86 13.42 -18.25
C HIS A 152 -5.41 12.06 -18.69
N ARG A 153 -4.69 11.44 -19.61
CA ARG A 153 -4.87 10.07 -20.06
C ARG A 153 -3.91 9.19 -19.27
N LEU A 154 -4.46 8.33 -18.41
CA LEU A 154 -3.72 7.45 -17.53
C LEU A 154 -3.82 6.02 -18.05
N ALA A 155 -2.70 5.38 -18.36
CA ALA A 155 -2.62 3.94 -18.52
C ALA A 155 -2.32 3.27 -17.18
N VAL A 156 -3.08 2.23 -16.85
CA VAL A 156 -2.81 1.34 -15.71
C VAL A 156 -2.41 -0.01 -16.28
N VAL A 157 -1.16 -0.40 -16.07
CA VAL A 157 -0.62 -1.68 -16.52
C VAL A 157 -0.79 -2.72 -15.42
N GLY A 158 -1.47 -3.82 -15.75
CA GLY A 158 -1.88 -4.83 -14.80
C GLY A 158 -3.23 -4.53 -14.14
N LEU A 159 -4.05 -5.57 -13.99
CA LEU A 159 -5.33 -5.49 -13.28
C LEU A 159 -5.36 -6.58 -12.19
N GLY A 160 -4.41 -6.47 -11.26
CA GLY A 160 -4.32 -7.18 -10.00
C GLY A 160 -4.81 -6.29 -8.85
N GLY A 161 -4.39 -6.54 -7.61
CA GLY A 161 -4.79 -5.74 -6.43
C GLY A 161 -4.46 -4.25 -6.58
N LEU A 162 -3.20 -3.92 -6.93
CA LEU A 162 -2.77 -2.54 -7.16
C LEU A 162 -3.51 -1.91 -8.35
N GLY A 163 -3.56 -2.61 -9.50
CA GLY A 163 -4.22 -2.10 -10.71
C GLY A 163 -5.71 -1.83 -10.49
N HIS A 164 -6.39 -2.64 -9.69
CA HIS A 164 -7.75 -2.44 -9.25
C HIS A 164 -7.90 -1.07 -8.53
N MET A 165 -7.05 -0.82 -7.54
CA MET A 165 -7.02 0.46 -6.83
C MET A 165 -6.63 1.62 -7.74
N ALA A 166 -5.64 1.44 -8.62
CA ALA A 166 -5.19 2.46 -9.56
C ALA A 166 -6.32 2.92 -10.49
N VAL A 167 -7.09 1.99 -11.05
CA VAL A 167 -8.24 2.31 -11.92
C VAL A 167 -9.30 3.09 -11.15
N LYS A 168 -9.72 2.61 -9.97
CA LYS A 168 -10.72 3.30 -9.14
C LYS A 168 -10.27 4.71 -8.74
N ILE A 169 -9.03 4.84 -8.26
CA ILE A 169 -8.50 6.12 -7.79
C ILE A 169 -8.28 7.07 -8.96
N GLY A 170 -7.69 6.62 -10.08
CA GLY A 170 -7.50 7.43 -11.28
C GLY A 170 -8.83 7.97 -11.81
N THR A 171 -9.85 7.11 -11.88
CA THR A 171 -11.22 7.50 -12.27
C THR A 171 -11.82 8.51 -11.29
N ALA A 172 -11.67 8.30 -9.98
CA ALA A 172 -12.18 9.23 -8.96
C ALA A 172 -11.48 10.60 -9.00
N LEU A 173 -10.21 10.64 -9.40
CA LEU A 173 -9.48 11.89 -9.67
C LEU A 173 -9.90 12.57 -10.98
N GLY A 174 -10.71 11.90 -11.79
CA GLY A 174 -11.26 12.40 -13.05
C GLY A 174 -10.38 12.16 -14.28
N ALA A 175 -9.32 11.36 -14.17
CA ALA A 175 -8.50 11.01 -15.32
C ALA A 175 -9.26 10.10 -16.30
N HIS A 176 -8.88 10.15 -17.59
CA HIS A 176 -9.31 9.18 -18.58
C HIS A 176 -8.44 7.92 -18.42
N VAL A 177 -9.00 6.89 -17.79
CA VAL A 177 -8.24 5.69 -17.43
C VAL A 177 -8.40 4.61 -18.49
N THR A 178 -7.26 4.11 -18.98
CA THR A 178 -7.15 2.92 -19.83
C THR A 178 -6.47 1.81 -19.04
N ALA A 179 -7.12 0.66 -18.91
CA ALA A 179 -6.53 -0.51 -18.29
C ALA A 179 -5.85 -1.40 -19.33
N LEU A 180 -4.62 -1.81 -19.07
CA LEU A 180 -3.84 -2.73 -19.88
C LEU A 180 -3.62 -4.02 -19.11
N SER A 181 -3.94 -5.16 -19.68
CA SER A 181 -3.76 -6.45 -19.00
C SER A 181 -3.45 -7.56 -20.00
N HIS A 182 -2.69 -8.56 -19.57
CA HIS A 182 -2.42 -9.74 -20.40
C HIS A 182 -3.65 -10.66 -20.55
N SER A 183 -4.72 -10.48 -19.80
CA SER A 183 -5.90 -11.35 -19.84
C SER A 183 -7.07 -10.70 -20.59
N ASP A 184 -7.58 -11.35 -21.61
CA ASP A 184 -8.80 -10.88 -22.34
C ASP A 184 -10.05 -10.91 -21.46
N LYS A 185 -10.05 -11.69 -20.37
CA LYS A 185 -11.21 -11.92 -19.50
C LYS A 185 -11.53 -10.76 -18.54
N LYS A 186 -10.61 -9.81 -18.36
CA LYS A 186 -10.73 -8.73 -17.34
C LYS A 186 -11.38 -7.45 -17.85
N GLN A 187 -11.86 -7.40 -19.08
CA GLN A 187 -12.46 -6.20 -19.66
C GLN A 187 -13.72 -5.73 -18.92
N ALA A 188 -14.59 -6.66 -18.56
CA ALA A 188 -15.82 -6.34 -17.80
C ALA A 188 -15.49 -5.77 -16.42
N ASP A 189 -14.50 -6.33 -15.75
CA ASP A 189 -14.03 -5.85 -14.46
C ASP A 189 -13.41 -4.45 -14.56
N ALA A 190 -12.56 -4.21 -15.56
CA ALA A 190 -11.98 -2.89 -15.80
C ALA A 190 -13.06 -1.80 -15.97
N LYS A 191 -14.10 -2.08 -16.78
CA LYS A 191 -15.23 -1.17 -16.96
C LYS A 191 -16.00 -0.94 -15.65
N ARG A 192 -16.29 -1.99 -14.89
CA ARG A 192 -16.97 -1.90 -13.59
C ARG A 192 -16.17 -1.05 -12.59
N LEU A 193 -14.85 -1.07 -12.67
CA LEU A 193 -13.95 -0.25 -11.84
C LEU A 193 -13.88 1.21 -12.28
N GLY A 194 -14.35 1.54 -13.48
CA GLY A 194 -14.42 2.89 -14.02
C GLY A 194 -13.45 3.17 -15.17
N ALA A 195 -12.72 2.18 -15.69
CA ALA A 195 -11.87 2.36 -16.86
C ALA A 195 -12.72 2.66 -18.11
N GLN A 196 -12.35 3.68 -18.86
CA GLN A 196 -13.02 4.08 -20.10
C GLN A 196 -12.59 3.21 -21.29
N ALA A 197 -11.37 2.67 -21.25
CA ALA A 197 -10.87 1.75 -22.26
C ALA A 197 -10.12 0.57 -21.62
N TYR A 198 -10.07 -0.53 -22.35
CA TYR A 198 -9.34 -1.73 -21.97
C TYR A 198 -8.68 -2.33 -23.19
N TYR A 199 -7.41 -2.71 -23.04
CA TYR A 199 -6.68 -3.41 -24.07
C TYR A 199 -5.91 -4.61 -23.51
N SER A 200 -5.96 -5.71 -24.28
CA SER A 200 -5.15 -6.89 -23.98
C SER A 200 -3.73 -6.71 -24.54
N THR A 201 -2.73 -6.89 -23.70
CA THR A 201 -1.31 -6.82 -24.10
C THR A 201 -0.76 -8.13 -24.66
N LYS A 202 -1.63 -9.14 -24.89
CA LYS A 202 -1.21 -10.40 -25.54
C LYS A 202 -0.70 -10.22 -26.95
N LYS A 203 -1.22 -9.22 -27.65
CA LYS A 203 -0.89 -8.93 -29.04
C LYS A 203 0.12 -7.78 -29.09
N PRO A 204 1.32 -7.98 -29.66
CA PRO A 204 2.33 -6.91 -29.77
C PRO A 204 1.80 -5.64 -30.45
N GLU A 205 0.89 -5.79 -31.43
CA GLU A 205 0.29 -4.68 -32.18
C GLU A 205 -0.47 -3.71 -31.26
N THR A 206 -1.01 -4.21 -30.15
CA THR A 206 -1.73 -3.39 -29.17
C THR A 206 -0.84 -2.28 -28.59
N LEU A 207 0.38 -2.61 -28.22
CA LEU A 207 1.31 -1.62 -27.67
C LEU A 207 1.74 -0.60 -28.71
N THR A 208 1.94 -1.03 -29.97
CA THR A 208 2.25 -0.16 -31.10
C THR A 208 1.12 0.85 -31.34
N GLN A 209 -0.14 0.40 -31.32
CA GLN A 209 -1.33 1.26 -31.49
C GLN A 209 -1.46 2.30 -30.38
N LEU A 210 -0.98 1.99 -29.19
CA LEU A 210 -1.09 2.87 -28.01
C LEU A 210 0.12 3.80 -27.84
N THR A 211 1.06 3.81 -28.78
CA THR A 211 2.25 4.65 -28.73
C THR A 211 1.87 6.13 -28.64
N LYS A 212 2.46 6.85 -27.66
CA LYS A 212 2.25 8.29 -27.40
C LYS A 212 0.81 8.69 -27.05
N GLN A 213 -0.03 7.74 -26.60
CA GLN A 213 -1.42 8.01 -26.26
C GLN A 213 -1.64 8.38 -24.79
N PHE A 214 -0.65 8.25 -23.93
CA PHE A 214 -0.81 8.46 -22.48
C PHE A 214 0.08 9.60 -21.98
N ASP A 215 -0.44 10.35 -21.04
CA ASP A 215 0.29 11.38 -20.32
C ASP A 215 1.01 10.77 -19.10
N PHE A 216 0.41 9.70 -18.53
CA PHE A 216 0.95 8.92 -17.41
C PHE A 216 0.73 7.43 -17.62
N ILE A 217 1.71 6.66 -17.19
CA ILE A 217 1.64 5.19 -17.14
C ILE A 217 1.94 4.77 -15.71
N LEU A 218 0.99 4.09 -15.07
CA LEU A 218 1.18 3.49 -13.75
C LEU A 218 1.30 1.98 -13.92
N ASP A 219 2.53 1.49 -13.81
CA ASP A 219 2.81 0.06 -13.86
C ASP A 219 2.59 -0.58 -12.48
N THR A 220 1.81 -1.64 -12.45
CA THR A 220 1.47 -2.41 -11.25
C THR A 220 1.83 -3.90 -11.39
N VAL A 221 2.69 -4.22 -12.36
CA VAL A 221 3.14 -5.59 -12.65
C VAL A 221 4.57 -5.77 -12.17
N SER A 222 4.80 -6.80 -11.38
CA SER A 222 6.14 -7.17 -10.87
C SER A 222 6.88 -8.20 -11.74
N ALA A 223 6.28 -8.64 -12.85
CA ALA A 223 6.92 -9.55 -13.81
C ALA A 223 7.68 -8.76 -14.87
N PRO A 224 8.76 -9.32 -15.46
CA PRO A 224 9.40 -8.71 -16.62
C PRO A 224 8.38 -8.44 -17.73
N MET A 225 8.32 -7.21 -18.18
CA MET A 225 7.58 -6.87 -19.39
C MET A 225 8.51 -7.16 -20.57
N ILE A 226 8.07 -8.06 -21.44
CA ILE A 226 8.77 -8.43 -22.67
C ILE A 226 8.58 -7.33 -23.71
#